data_aca3df9d0e5032ceea893397080eed8d
#
_entry.id   aca3df9d0e5032ceea893397080eed8d
#
_cell.length_a   1.000
_cell.length_b   1.000
_cell.length_c   1.000
_cell.angle_alpha   90.00
_cell.angle_beta   90.00
_cell.angle_gamma   90.00
#
_symmetry.space_group_name_H-M   'P 1'
#
loop_
_entity.id
_entity.type
_entity.pdbx_description
1 polymer ?
#
loop_
_entity_poly.entity_id
_entity_poly.type
_entity_poly.pdbx_seq_one_letter_code
_entity_poly.pdbx_strand_id
1 'polypeptide(L)'
;GLDVKLAKVMLKPFGTQSKYVLLGFITVTAVFSMFLSNTATAAMMLTFLAPVLKALPADGKGKIGLALAIPVAANIGGMGTPIGTPPNAIALKYLNDPEGMNMNIGFGEWMAFMIPFTLVLVFISWVVLLKLFPFKQKTIELKIEGEAKKDWRSITVYIIFAITVLLWVLDKYTGVNSNVVAML
;
A
#
# COMPACT_ATOMS: atom_id res chain seq x y z
N GLY A 1 14.66 3.51 -8.06
CA GLY A 1 14.18 3.94 -9.16
C GLY A 1 12.71 4.22 -9.35
N LEU A 2 11.97 3.26 -9.87
CA LEU A 2 10.53 3.37 -10.20
C LEU A 2 9.66 3.59 -8.97
N ASP A 3 9.93 2.86 -7.93
CA ASP A 3 9.33 2.91 -6.59
C ASP A 3 9.45 4.31 -5.96
N VAL A 4 10.62 4.93 -6.06
CA VAL A 4 10.87 6.31 -5.57
C VAL A 4 9.98 7.32 -6.29
N LYS A 5 9.90 7.22 -7.62
CA LYS A 5 9.07 8.12 -8.43
C LYS A 5 7.60 7.97 -8.10
N LEU A 6 7.13 6.73 -8.01
CA LEU A 6 5.74 6.42 -7.73
C LEU A 6 5.36 6.92 -6.33
N ALA A 7 6.17 6.62 -5.31
CA ALA A 7 5.96 7.12 -3.95
C ALA A 7 5.93 8.66 -3.91
N LYS A 8 6.85 9.34 -4.62
CA LYS A 8 6.91 10.81 -4.69
C LYS A 8 5.65 11.43 -5.32
N VAL A 9 5.20 10.85 -6.44
CA VAL A 9 3.98 11.29 -7.13
C VAL A 9 2.75 11.05 -6.26
N MET A 10 2.68 9.90 -5.58
CA MET A 10 1.54 9.55 -4.72
C MET A 10 1.51 10.35 -3.42
N LEU A 11 2.66 10.78 -2.87
CA LEU A 11 2.71 11.62 -1.67
C LEU A 11 2.41 13.10 -1.94
N LYS A 12 2.69 13.58 -3.15
CA LYS A 12 2.52 14.99 -3.52
C LYS A 12 1.12 15.58 -3.24
N PRO A 13 0.00 14.88 -3.50
CA PRO A 13 -1.35 15.40 -3.25
C PRO A 13 -1.65 15.69 -1.77
N PHE A 14 -0.94 15.05 -0.84
CA PHE A 14 -1.17 15.23 0.60
C PHE A 14 -0.57 16.53 1.17
N GLY A 15 0.25 17.24 0.38
CA GLY A 15 0.84 18.51 0.77
C GLY A 15 1.84 18.39 1.92
N THR A 16 1.99 19.49 2.70
CA THR A 16 3.00 19.61 3.76
C THR A 16 2.43 19.62 5.18
N GLN A 17 1.11 19.63 5.35
CA GLN A 17 0.53 19.58 6.70
C GLN A 17 0.80 18.22 7.35
N SER A 18 1.32 18.24 8.59
CA SER A 18 1.76 17.03 9.30
C SER A 18 0.71 15.92 9.34
N LYS A 19 -0.57 16.28 9.57
CA LYS A 19 -1.68 15.32 9.59
C LYS A 19 -1.92 14.63 8.24
N TYR A 20 -1.78 15.38 7.14
CA TYR A 20 -1.95 14.83 5.80
C TYR A 20 -0.71 14.12 5.30
N VAL A 21 0.48 14.53 5.75
CA VAL A 21 1.72 13.79 5.50
C VAL A 21 1.62 12.39 6.11
N LEU A 22 1.13 12.28 7.35
CA LEU A 22 0.86 10.98 7.98
C LEU A 22 -0.13 10.15 7.15
N LEU A 23 -1.27 10.74 6.74
CA LEU A 23 -2.26 10.07 5.89
C LEU A 23 -1.64 9.62 4.56
N GLY A 24 -0.81 10.46 3.95
CA GLY A 24 -0.09 10.13 2.72
C GLY A 24 0.80 8.92 2.86
N PHE A 25 1.62 8.85 3.91
CA PHE A 25 2.46 7.70 4.19
C PHE A 25 1.65 6.43 4.45
N ILE A 26 0.55 6.51 5.22
CA ILE A 26 -0.35 5.38 5.45
C ILE A 26 -0.96 4.91 4.13
N THR A 27 -1.54 5.81 3.35
CA THR A 27 -2.24 5.46 2.10
C THR A 27 -1.28 4.88 1.06
N VAL A 28 -0.13 5.54 0.84
CA VAL A 28 0.86 5.07 -0.14
C VAL A 28 1.43 3.72 0.27
N THR A 29 1.76 3.54 1.56
CA THR A 29 2.24 2.25 2.07
C THR A 29 1.19 1.17 1.89
N ALA A 30 -0.08 1.44 2.20
CA ALA A 30 -1.17 0.48 2.03
C ALA A 30 -1.32 0.07 0.56
N VAL A 31 -1.30 1.03 -0.37
CA VAL A 31 -1.41 0.74 -1.81
C VAL A 31 -0.25 -0.14 -2.31
N PHE A 32 0.99 0.18 -1.94
CA PHE A 32 2.13 -0.68 -2.30
C PHE A 32 2.01 -2.08 -1.72
N SER A 33 1.55 -2.19 -0.47
CA SER A 33 1.42 -3.47 0.22
C SER A 33 0.28 -4.35 -0.32
N MET A 34 -0.63 -3.80 -1.11
CA MET A 34 -1.62 -4.61 -1.84
C MET A 34 -0.96 -5.55 -2.86
N PHE A 35 0.21 -5.18 -3.39
CA PHE A 35 0.88 -5.90 -4.49
C PHE A 35 2.29 -6.39 -4.14
N LEU A 36 2.86 -5.89 -3.06
CA LEU A 36 4.18 -6.28 -2.55
C LEU A 36 4.03 -6.87 -1.14
N SER A 37 4.98 -7.72 -0.74
CA SER A 37 4.96 -8.23 0.63
C SER A 37 5.06 -7.09 1.66
N ASN A 38 4.36 -7.24 2.79
CA ASN A 38 4.33 -6.23 3.85
C ASN A 38 5.74 -5.83 4.31
N THR A 39 6.64 -6.80 4.45
CA THR A 39 8.02 -6.57 4.87
C THR A 39 8.81 -5.75 3.84
N ALA A 40 8.70 -6.10 2.55
CA ALA A 40 9.38 -5.36 1.49
C ALA A 40 8.84 -3.94 1.38
N THR A 41 7.52 -3.77 1.46
CA THR A 41 6.86 -2.46 1.45
C THR A 41 7.30 -1.62 2.65
N ALA A 42 7.32 -2.20 3.85
CA ALA A 42 7.74 -1.47 5.05
C ALA A 42 9.20 -1.03 4.95
N ALA A 43 10.11 -1.91 4.52
CA ALA A 43 11.53 -1.59 4.35
C ALA A 43 11.73 -0.45 3.32
N MET A 44 11.05 -0.52 2.18
CA MET A 44 11.09 0.51 1.15
C MET A 44 10.57 1.85 1.68
N MET A 45 9.40 1.86 2.30
CA MET A 45 8.76 3.09 2.79
C MET A 45 9.52 3.72 3.96
N LEU A 46 10.16 2.93 4.83
CA LEU A 46 11.05 3.46 5.87
C LEU A 46 12.26 4.19 5.29
N THR A 47 12.76 3.76 4.14
CA THR A 47 13.84 4.47 3.43
C THR A 47 13.41 5.87 3.00
N PHE A 48 12.16 6.02 2.51
CA PHE A 48 11.61 7.33 2.15
C PHE A 48 11.24 8.17 3.38
N LEU A 49 10.85 7.52 4.45
CA LEU A 49 10.51 8.20 5.69
C LEU A 49 11.74 8.69 6.46
N ALA A 50 12.90 8.05 6.32
CA ALA A 50 14.09 8.36 7.10
C ALA A 50 14.51 9.85 7.04
N PRO A 51 14.57 10.54 5.88
CA PRO A 51 14.87 11.96 5.81
C PRO A 51 13.82 12.82 6.55
N VAL A 52 12.53 12.43 6.45
CA VAL A 52 11.43 13.13 7.13
C VAL A 52 11.57 13.00 8.64
N LEU A 53 11.90 11.80 9.14
CA LEU A 53 12.13 11.57 10.57
C LEU A 53 13.33 12.36 11.11
N LYS A 54 14.37 12.56 10.29
CA LYS A 54 15.54 13.38 10.67
C LYS A 54 15.19 14.87 10.79
N ALA A 55 14.26 15.36 9.98
CA ALA A 55 13.81 16.75 10.01
C ALA A 55 12.86 17.07 11.17
N LEU A 56 12.30 16.05 11.83
CA LEU A 56 11.39 16.20 12.96
C LEU A 56 12.16 16.31 14.29
N PRO A 57 11.62 17.05 15.30
CA PRO A 57 12.22 17.13 16.64
C PRO A 57 12.42 15.74 17.25
N ALA A 58 13.53 15.53 17.92
CA ALA A 58 13.89 14.23 18.49
C ALA A 58 12.89 13.77 19.58
N ASP A 59 12.32 14.71 20.33
CA ASP A 59 11.37 14.50 21.42
C ASP A 59 9.89 14.52 20.99
N GLY A 60 9.64 14.61 19.68
CA GLY A 60 8.29 14.73 19.13
C GLY A 60 7.58 13.38 19.02
N LYS A 61 6.43 13.20 19.67
CA LYS A 61 5.58 12.00 19.53
C LYS A 61 5.19 11.73 18.08
N GLY A 62 4.97 12.75 17.26
CA GLY A 62 4.63 12.61 15.84
C GLY A 62 5.69 11.83 15.02
N LYS A 63 6.95 11.89 15.43
CA LYS A 63 8.01 11.06 14.85
C LYS A 63 7.76 9.57 15.05
N ILE A 64 7.34 9.18 16.24
CA ILE A 64 6.99 7.80 16.58
C ILE A 64 5.75 7.38 15.77
N GLY A 65 4.72 8.25 15.72
CA GLY A 65 3.51 8.00 14.95
C GLY A 65 3.78 7.73 13.46
N LEU A 66 4.66 8.52 12.83
CA LEU A 66 5.08 8.31 11.44
C LEU A 66 5.83 6.99 11.25
N ALA A 67 6.73 6.63 12.17
CA ALA A 67 7.46 5.38 12.10
C ALA A 67 6.53 4.17 12.23
N LEU A 68 5.57 4.22 13.18
CA LEU A 68 4.58 3.15 13.38
C LEU A 68 3.56 3.07 12.25
N ALA A 69 3.29 4.20 11.57
CA ALA A 69 2.36 4.23 10.45
C ALA A 69 2.75 3.26 9.32
N ILE A 70 4.05 3.07 9.08
CA ILE A 70 4.54 2.21 8.00
C ILE A 70 4.15 0.73 8.20
N PRO A 71 4.53 0.04 9.29
CA PRO A 71 4.17 -1.36 9.48
C PRO A 71 2.66 -1.55 9.65
N VAL A 72 1.96 -0.62 10.30
CA VAL A 72 0.49 -0.66 10.43
C VAL A 72 -0.15 -0.59 9.04
N ALA A 73 0.23 0.37 8.22
CA ALA A 73 -0.31 0.53 6.88
C ALA A 73 0.05 -0.63 5.94
N ALA A 74 1.26 -1.20 6.06
CA ALA A 74 1.66 -2.35 5.28
C ALA A 74 0.78 -3.57 5.59
N ASN A 75 0.49 -3.83 6.87
CA ASN A 75 -0.40 -4.93 7.26
C ASN A 75 -1.85 -4.70 6.78
N ILE A 76 -2.37 -3.49 6.94
CA ILE A 76 -3.71 -3.12 6.48
C ILE A 76 -3.81 -3.26 4.95
N GLY A 77 -2.85 -2.70 4.22
CA GLY A 77 -2.82 -2.75 2.76
C GLY A 77 -2.73 -4.16 2.21
N GLY A 78 -1.92 -5.02 2.85
CA GLY A 78 -1.77 -6.42 2.45
C GLY A 78 -3.07 -7.21 2.43
N MET A 79 -4.10 -6.80 3.16
CA MET A 79 -5.42 -7.45 3.12
C MET A 79 -6.21 -7.11 1.85
N GLY A 80 -5.89 -6.04 1.15
CA GLY A 80 -6.67 -5.51 0.03
C GLY A 80 -6.74 -6.41 -1.19
N THR A 81 -5.73 -7.25 -1.43
CA THR A 81 -5.69 -8.18 -2.56
C THR A 81 -5.36 -9.61 -2.14
N PRO A 82 -5.72 -10.63 -2.92
CA PRO A 82 -5.36 -12.03 -2.63
C PRO A 82 -3.86 -12.27 -2.48
N ILE A 83 -3.04 -11.51 -3.18
CA ILE A 83 -1.58 -11.68 -3.24
C ILE A 83 -0.82 -10.78 -2.26
N GLY A 84 -1.48 -9.80 -1.62
CA GLY A 84 -0.83 -8.84 -0.75
C GLY A 84 -0.19 -9.47 0.50
N THR A 85 -0.78 -10.57 1.01
CA THR A 85 -0.21 -11.32 2.14
C THR A 85 -0.60 -12.80 2.07
N PRO A 86 0.30 -13.76 2.47
CA PRO A 86 0.04 -15.19 2.38
C PRO A 86 -1.26 -15.68 3.05
N PRO A 87 -1.70 -15.15 4.21
CA PRO A 87 -2.97 -15.55 4.82
C PRO A 87 -4.19 -15.38 3.91
N ASN A 88 -4.20 -14.40 3.01
CA ASN A 88 -5.31 -14.18 2.08
C ASN A 88 -5.46 -15.35 1.10
N ALA A 89 -4.34 -15.84 0.55
CA ALA A 89 -4.34 -17.00 -0.34
C ALA A 89 -4.82 -18.27 0.38
N ILE A 90 -4.45 -18.44 1.65
CA ILE A 90 -4.91 -19.55 2.48
C ILE A 90 -6.41 -19.43 2.73
N ALA A 91 -6.90 -18.24 3.09
CA ALA A 91 -8.33 -18.00 3.31
C ALA A 91 -9.14 -18.29 2.04
N LEU A 92 -8.68 -17.81 0.87
CA LEU A 92 -9.32 -18.09 -0.42
C LEU A 92 -9.38 -19.57 -0.75
N LYS A 93 -8.31 -20.32 -0.42
CA LYS A 93 -8.30 -21.77 -0.63
C LYS A 93 -9.42 -22.46 0.16
N TYR A 94 -9.62 -22.10 1.44
CA TYR A 94 -10.69 -22.65 2.24
C TYR A 94 -12.09 -22.21 1.82
N LEU A 95 -12.25 -20.93 1.43
CA LEU A 95 -13.53 -20.39 0.97
C LEU A 95 -13.96 -21.01 -0.36
N ASN A 96 -13.02 -21.35 -1.23
CA ASN A 96 -13.25 -21.91 -2.55
C ASN A 96 -13.14 -23.44 -2.60
N ASP A 97 -12.94 -24.09 -1.46
CA ASP A 97 -12.85 -25.55 -1.39
C ASP A 97 -14.19 -26.18 -1.81
N PRO A 98 -14.22 -27.05 -2.85
CA PRO A 98 -15.44 -27.73 -3.31
C PRO A 98 -16.08 -28.62 -2.23
N GLU A 99 -15.27 -29.19 -1.34
CA GLU A 99 -15.72 -30.01 -0.22
C GLU A 99 -16.08 -29.19 1.03
N GLY A 100 -15.77 -27.87 1.00
CA GLY A 100 -16.01 -26.90 2.05
C GLY A 100 -17.10 -25.89 1.72
N MET A 101 -16.74 -24.61 1.73
CA MET A 101 -17.71 -23.51 1.49
C MET A 101 -18.11 -23.32 0.03
N ASN A 102 -17.28 -23.75 -0.91
CA ASN A 102 -17.51 -23.68 -2.37
C ASN A 102 -18.01 -22.31 -2.88
N MET A 103 -17.46 -21.23 -2.34
CA MET A 103 -17.94 -19.87 -2.60
C MET A 103 -17.49 -19.33 -3.97
N ASN A 104 -16.47 -19.94 -4.58
CA ASN A 104 -15.92 -19.54 -5.88
C ASN A 104 -15.60 -18.05 -5.99
N ILE A 105 -14.90 -17.51 -4.97
CA ILE A 105 -14.48 -16.11 -4.89
C ILE A 105 -13.27 -15.90 -5.82
N GLY A 106 -13.40 -15.00 -6.80
CA GLY A 106 -12.32 -14.57 -7.67
C GLY A 106 -11.46 -13.45 -7.07
N PHE A 107 -10.42 -13.08 -7.80
CA PHE A 107 -9.50 -12.00 -7.40
C PHE A 107 -10.22 -10.66 -7.28
N GLY A 108 -11.02 -10.32 -8.29
CA GLY A 108 -11.78 -9.06 -8.31
C GLY A 108 -12.85 -8.99 -7.21
N GLU A 109 -13.52 -10.11 -6.89
CA GLU A 109 -14.50 -10.14 -5.80
C GLU A 109 -13.87 -9.96 -4.44
N TRP A 110 -12.69 -10.58 -4.20
CA TRP A 110 -11.92 -10.32 -2.99
C TRP A 110 -11.62 -8.84 -2.86
N MET A 111 -11.09 -8.20 -3.92
CA MET A 111 -10.79 -6.77 -3.91
C MET A 111 -12.03 -5.91 -3.67
N ALA A 112 -13.15 -6.23 -4.32
CA ALA A 112 -14.40 -5.48 -4.16
C ALA A 112 -14.89 -5.43 -2.71
N PHE A 113 -14.61 -6.48 -1.95
CA PHE A 113 -14.96 -6.57 -0.53
C PHE A 113 -13.88 -5.97 0.38
N MET A 114 -12.61 -6.30 0.13
CA MET A 114 -11.52 -5.97 1.03
C MET A 114 -10.97 -4.55 0.85
N ILE A 115 -11.07 -3.94 -0.35
CA ILE A 115 -10.62 -2.55 -0.53
C ILE A 115 -11.44 -1.57 0.29
N PRO A 116 -12.80 -1.56 0.27
CA PRO A 116 -13.58 -0.71 1.16
C PRO A 116 -13.24 -0.91 2.63
N PHE A 117 -13.07 -2.16 3.07
CA PHE A 117 -12.66 -2.48 4.43
C PHE A 117 -11.26 -1.92 4.76
N THR A 118 -10.31 -2.08 3.86
CA THR A 118 -8.94 -1.52 3.98
C THR A 118 -8.97 0.01 4.09
N LEU A 119 -9.80 0.69 3.30
CA LEU A 119 -9.95 2.15 3.37
C LEU A 119 -10.49 2.61 4.74
N VAL A 120 -11.45 1.89 5.30
CA VAL A 120 -11.95 2.17 6.66
C VAL A 120 -10.84 2.01 7.69
N LEU A 121 -10.05 0.93 7.60
CA LEU A 121 -8.93 0.70 8.52
C LEU A 121 -7.80 1.74 8.35
N VAL A 122 -7.52 2.18 7.14
CA VAL A 122 -6.59 3.30 6.85
C VAL A 122 -7.06 4.57 7.57
N PHE A 123 -8.34 4.90 7.46
CA PHE A 123 -8.92 6.06 8.14
C PHE A 123 -8.86 5.93 9.66
N ILE A 124 -9.24 4.79 10.21
CA ILE A 124 -9.18 4.51 11.66
C ILE A 124 -7.73 4.63 12.15
N SER A 125 -6.77 3.99 11.47
CA SER A 125 -5.36 4.03 11.86
C SER A 125 -4.80 5.46 11.82
N TRP A 126 -5.17 6.25 10.82
CA TRP A 126 -4.80 7.65 10.74
C TRP A 126 -5.30 8.45 11.94
N VAL A 127 -6.59 8.33 12.30
CA VAL A 127 -7.19 9.03 13.45
C VAL A 127 -6.55 8.57 14.76
N VAL A 128 -6.34 7.28 14.93
CA VAL A 128 -5.74 6.70 16.14
C VAL A 128 -4.30 7.19 16.31
N LEU A 129 -3.49 7.11 15.24
CA LEU A 129 -2.10 7.56 15.30
C LEU A 129 -1.98 9.07 15.56
N LEU A 130 -2.86 9.90 15.00
CA LEU A 130 -2.89 11.34 15.30
C LEU A 130 -3.23 11.62 16.75
N LYS A 131 -4.16 10.86 17.34
CA LYS A 131 -4.55 11.06 18.76
C LYS A 131 -3.48 10.57 19.72
N LEU A 132 -2.87 9.42 19.46
CA LEU A 132 -1.85 8.84 20.34
C LEU A 132 -0.49 9.53 20.20
N PHE A 133 -0.16 9.98 18.98
CA PHE A 133 1.14 10.56 18.63
C PHE A 133 0.98 11.93 17.95
N PRO A 134 0.49 12.96 18.67
CA PRO A 134 0.25 14.27 18.09
C PRO A 134 1.55 14.93 17.64
N PHE A 135 1.45 15.66 16.51
CA PHE A 135 2.55 16.45 15.99
C PHE A 135 2.67 17.78 16.75
N LYS A 136 3.88 18.16 17.14
CA LYS A 136 4.18 19.51 17.64
C LYS A 136 4.19 20.55 16.51
N GLN A 137 4.53 20.11 15.30
CA GLN A 137 4.65 20.96 14.10
C GLN A 137 3.39 20.85 13.23
N LYS A 138 2.94 21.97 12.68
CA LYS A 138 1.80 22.00 11.76
C LYS A 138 2.17 21.53 10.35
N THR A 139 3.44 21.72 9.95
CA THR A 139 3.93 21.41 8.60
C THR A 139 5.23 20.61 8.64
N ILE A 140 5.40 19.73 7.67
CA ILE A 140 6.59 18.91 7.44
C ILE A 140 6.98 19.07 5.98
N GLU A 141 8.22 19.50 5.70
CA GLU A 141 8.73 19.53 4.34
C GLU A 141 9.14 18.12 3.89
N LEU A 142 8.53 17.65 2.81
CA LEU A 142 8.87 16.38 2.20
C LEU A 142 10.03 16.57 1.21
N LYS A 143 11.26 16.45 1.68
CA LYS A 143 12.45 16.36 0.83
C LYS A 143 12.72 14.90 0.49
N ILE A 144 11.98 14.35 -0.47
CA ILE A 144 12.24 13.01 -0.99
C ILE A 144 13.31 13.16 -2.08
N GLU A 145 14.55 12.83 -1.75
CA GLU A 145 15.66 12.82 -2.69
C GLU A 145 15.53 11.60 -3.63
N GLY A 146 15.77 11.81 -4.89
CA GLY A 146 15.79 10.79 -5.93
C GLY A 146 15.39 11.37 -7.29
N GLU A 147 16.27 11.25 -8.27
CA GLU A 147 15.96 11.60 -9.66
C GLU A 147 15.17 10.46 -10.31
N ALA A 148 14.01 10.81 -10.81
CA ALA A 148 13.20 9.91 -11.61
C ALA A 148 13.75 9.87 -13.04
N LYS A 149 14.58 8.90 -13.38
CA LYS A 149 14.95 8.66 -14.77
C LYS A 149 13.70 8.28 -15.57
N LYS A 150 13.36 9.10 -16.57
CA LYS A 150 12.39 8.73 -17.60
C LYS A 150 13.08 7.77 -18.55
N ASP A 151 12.95 6.48 -18.27
CA ASP A 151 13.44 5.42 -19.14
C ASP A 151 12.23 4.67 -19.75
N TRP A 152 12.33 4.28 -21.04
CA TRP A 152 11.30 3.51 -21.73
C TRP A 152 10.98 2.20 -20.98
N ARG A 153 11.98 1.60 -20.33
CA ARG A 153 11.82 0.41 -19.47
C ARG A 153 10.85 0.65 -18.32
N SER A 154 10.90 1.84 -17.74
CA SER A 154 9.98 2.23 -16.67
C SER A 154 8.54 2.29 -17.12
N ILE A 155 8.33 2.82 -18.33
CA ILE A 155 7.00 2.92 -18.94
C ILE A 155 6.46 1.53 -19.24
N THR A 156 7.30 0.64 -19.79
CA THR A 156 6.93 -0.75 -20.07
C THR A 156 6.49 -1.49 -18.80
N VAL A 157 7.24 -1.34 -17.70
CA VAL A 157 6.86 -1.96 -16.41
C VAL A 157 5.50 -1.44 -15.90
N TYR A 158 5.22 -0.14 -16.02
CA TYR A 158 3.92 0.39 -15.61
C TYR A 158 2.77 -0.14 -16.47
N ILE A 159 2.99 -0.27 -17.78
CA ILE A 159 1.99 -0.81 -18.72
C ILE A 159 1.71 -2.27 -18.39
N ILE A 160 2.76 -3.09 -18.24
CA ILE A 160 2.63 -4.51 -17.89
C ILE A 160 1.91 -4.65 -16.55
N PHE A 161 2.32 -3.90 -15.53
CA PHE A 161 1.67 -3.93 -14.22
C PHE A 161 0.18 -3.56 -14.30
N ALA A 162 -0.15 -2.49 -15.04
CA ALA A 162 -1.55 -2.05 -15.21
C ALA A 162 -2.39 -3.14 -15.93
N ILE A 163 -1.85 -3.76 -16.97
CA ILE A 163 -2.53 -4.85 -17.71
C ILE A 163 -2.71 -6.06 -16.79
N THR A 164 -1.69 -6.45 -16.04
CA THR A 164 -1.74 -7.58 -15.10
C THR A 164 -2.84 -7.37 -14.04
N VAL A 165 -2.86 -6.20 -13.41
CA VAL A 165 -3.89 -5.87 -12.41
C VAL A 165 -5.28 -5.86 -13.03
N LEU A 166 -5.42 -5.32 -14.25
CA LEU A 166 -6.70 -5.30 -14.97
C LEU A 166 -7.20 -6.73 -15.24
N LEU A 167 -6.33 -7.61 -15.71
CA LEU A 167 -6.66 -9.02 -15.96
C LEU A 167 -7.05 -9.76 -14.67
N TRP A 168 -6.40 -9.46 -13.56
CA TRP A 168 -6.76 -10.02 -12.26
C TRP A 168 -8.14 -9.54 -11.76
N VAL A 169 -8.43 -8.24 -11.90
CA VAL A 169 -9.74 -7.69 -11.50
C VAL A 169 -10.87 -8.26 -12.36
N LEU A 170 -10.58 -8.54 -13.62
CA LEU A 170 -11.54 -9.04 -14.60
C LEU A 170 -11.49 -10.58 -14.77
N ASP A 171 -10.88 -11.31 -13.85
CA ASP A 171 -10.69 -12.77 -13.96
C ASP A 171 -11.98 -13.54 -14.24
N LYS A 172 -13.08 -13.18 -13.57
CA LYS A 172 -14.41 -13.78 -13.82
C LYS A 172 -15.01 -13.46 -15.18
N TYR A 173 -14.71 -12.29 -15.73
CA TYR A 173 -15.24 -11.87 -17.05
C TYR A 173 -14.40 -12.45 -18.19
N THR A 174 -13.11 -12.54 -18.01
CA THR A 174 -12.16 -13.05 -19.01
C THR A 174 -12.03 -14.55 -18.98
N GLY A 175 -12.39 -15.21 -17.88
CA GLY A 175 -12.17 -16.65 -17.66
C GLY A 175 -10.69 -17.03 -17.51
N VAL A 176 -9.78 -16.05 -17.49
CA VAL A 176 -8.33 -16.29 -17.35
C VAL A 176 -8.00 -16.41 -15.87
N ASN A 177 -7.47 -17.58 -15.48
CA ASN A 177 -7.07 -17.82 -14.10
C ASN A 177 -5.95 -16.86 -13.68
N SER A 178 -6.13 -16.24 -12.51
CA SER A 178 -5.16 -15.26 -11.95
C SER A 178 -3.74 -15.81 -11.80
N ASN A 179 -3.58 -17.13 -11.59
CA ASN A 179 -2.28 -17.79 -11.54
C ASN A 179 -1.58 -17.82 -12.91
N VAL A 180 -2.35 -18.00 -14.00
CA VAL A 180 -1.82 -17.95 -15.36
C VAL A 180 -1.34 -16.55 -15.71
N VAL A 181 -2.12 -15.52 -15.34
CA VAL A 181 -1.73 -14.12 -15.53
C VAL A 181 -0.44 -13.77 -14.78
N ALA A 182 -0.22 -14.37 -13.60
CA ALA A 182 1.00 -14.14 -12.82
C ALA A 182 2.26 -14.78 -13.42
N MET A 183 2.10 -15.74 -14.35
CA MET A 183 3.21 -16.43 -15.03
C MET A 183 3.61 -15.77 -16.36
N LEU A 184 2.81 -14.86 -16.89
CA LEU A 184 3.08 -14.09 -18.11
C LEU A 184 3.97 -12.87 -17.84
#